data_4f8f96d56f63cd661f93df809e76b4bb
#
_entry.id   4f8f96d56f63cd661f93df809e76b4bb
#
_cell.length_a   1.000
_cell.length_b   1.000
_cell.length_c   1.000
_cell.angle_alpha   90.00
_cell.angle_beta   90.00
_cell.angle_gamma   90.00
#
_symmetry.space_group_name_H-M   'P 1'
#
loop_
_entity.id
_entity.type
_entity.pdbx_description
1 polymer ?
#
loop_
_entity_poly.entity_id
_entity_poly.type
_entity_poly.pdbx_seq_one_letter_code
_entity_poly.pdbx_strand_id
1 'polypeptide(L)'
;MINMFEVNETNKMIEQENLDVRTITLGISLLDCIDSDLEKVNQKVYNKITGLAKNLVQTGEDISKEYGIPIVNKRISVTPIALIGGAACKTPEDFVTLAKTLDKVAKEVGVNFIGGYSALVSKGMTKADELLIRSIPQALAETERVCSSVNLGSTKTGINMDAVKLMGEMVLATAEATKEDDSLGCAKLVVFCNAPDDNPFMAGAFHGVTEADAIINVGVSGPGVVNYALSQVRGENFEVLCETIKKTAFKITRVGQLVAQEESKRLNVPFGIVDLSLAPTPAIGDSVAQILEEIGLERVGAPGTTAALAMLNDQVKKGGVMASSYVGGLSGAFIPVSEDQGMIDAVNLGALSLEKLEAMTCVCSVGLDMIAIPGDTPATTISGMIADEMAIGMVNQKTTAVRVIPVIGKGVGETVEFGGLLGYAPVMPVNTFRCDDFINRGGRIPAPIHSFKN
;
A
#
# COMPACT_ATOMS: atom_id res chain seq x y z
N MET A 1 -29.82 19.78 -13.72
CA MET A 1 -30.31 20.50 -12.52
C MET A 1 -29.59 19.88 -11.34
N ILE A 2 -28.81 20.64 -10.58
CA ILE A 2 -28.11 20.14 -9.39
C ILE A 2 -29.18 19.76 -8.36
N ASN A 3 -29.14 18.50 -7.90
CA ASN A 3 -30.05 18.03 -6.87
C ASN A 3 -29.47 18.43 -5.50
N MET A 4 -30.14 19.33 -4.78
CA MET A 4 -29.70 19.80 -3.46
C MET A 4 -29.57 18.68 -2.42
N PHE A 5 -30.30 17.58 -2.60
CA PHE A 5 -30.19 16.42 -1.74
C PHE A 5 -28.81 15.73 -1.92
N GLU A 6 -28.38 15.55 -3.16
CA GLU A 6 -27.07 14.95 -3.49
C GLU A 6 -25.90 15.84 -3.04
N VAL A 7 -26.05 17.17 -3.13
CA VAL A 7 -25.05 18.12 -2.61
C VAL A 7 -24.93 18.00 -1.10
N ASN A 8 -26.06 18.00 -0.39
CA ASN A 8 -26.06 17.86 1.07
C ASN A 8 -25.50 16.49 1.53
N GLU A 9 -25.78 15.41 0.79
CA GLU A 9 -25.24 14.09 1.05
C GLU A 9 -23.73 14.09 0.89
N THR A 10 -23.19 14.65 -0.19
CA THR A 10 -21.74 14.74 -0.42
C THR A 10 -21.07 15.57 0.67
N ASN A 11 -21.62 16.72 1.04
CA ASN A 11 -21.08 17.52 2.13
C ASN A 11 -21.04 16.74 3.45
N LYS A 12 -22.08 15.97 3.75
CA LYS A 12 -22.13 15.14 4.95
C LYS A 12 -21.07 14.04 4.93
N MET A 13 -20.86 13.39 3.77
CA MET A 13 -19.81 12.38 3.61
C MET A 13 -18.43 12.97 3.92
N ILE A 14 -18.16 14.21 3.51
CA ILE A 14 -16.88 14.90 3.75
C ILE A 14 -16.76 15.36 5.20
N GLU A 15 -17.77 16.07 5.72
CA GLU A 15 -17.67 16.76 7.02
C GLU A 15 -17.86 15.84 8.24
N GLN A 16 -18.63 14.74 8.08
CA GLN A 16 -19.06 13.89 9.20
C GLN A 16 -18.64 12.42 9.07
N GLU A 17 -18.37 11.95 7.85
CA GLU A 17 -18.18 10.53 7.56
C GLU A 17 -16.74 10.21 7.06
N ASN A 18 -15.81 11.17 7.19
CA ASN A 18 -14.38 11.02 6.85
C ASN A 18 -14.10 10.64 5.38
N LEU A 19 -14.91 11.11 4.42
CA LEU A 19 -14.58 10.97 3.00
C LEU A 19 -13.36 11.82 2.67
N ASP A 20 -12.33 11.22 2.14
CA ASP A 20 -11.16 11.93 1.65
C ASP A 20 -10.67 11.43 0.28
N VAL A 21 -9.96 12.30 -0.43
CA VAL A 21 -9.02 11.89 -1.47
C VAL A 21 -7.70 11.63 -0.76
N ARG A 22 -7.43 10.35 -0.51
CA ARG A 22 -6.28 9.94 0.29
C ARG A 22 -4.96 10.34 -0.37
N THR A 23 -4.90 10.30 -1.69
CA THR A 23 -3.71 10.71 -2.42
C THR A 23 -4.00 11.10 -3.87
N ILE A 24 -3.27 12.11 -4.34
CA ILE A 24 -2.98 12.32 -5.75
C ILE A 24 -1.54 11.87 -5.97
N THR A 25 -1.33 10.96 -6.92
CA THR A 25 -0.01 10.41 -7.22
C THR A 25 0.34 10.65 -8.68
N LEU A 26 1.43 11.38 -8.91
CA LEU A 26 2.02 11.58 -10.23
C LEU A 26 3.00 10.42 -10.51
N GLY A 27 2.62 9.53 -11.43
CA GLY A 27 3.50 8.51 -11.98
C GLY A 27 4.42 9.12 -13.03
N ILE A 28 5.72 8.80 -12.96
CA ILE A 28 6.75 9.35 -13.88
C ILE A 28 7.65 8.22 -14.36
N SER A 29 7.69 8.02 -15.68
CA SER A 29 8.71 7.15 -16.30
C SER A 29 10.09 7.79 -16.22
N LEU A 30 11.08 7.01 -15.79
CA LEU A 30 12.49 7.43 -15.74
C LEU A 30 13.36 6.69 -16.77
N LEU A 31 12.75 5.97 -17.72
CA LEU A 31 13.49 5.14 -18.68
C LEU A 31 14.48 5.95 -19.53
N ASP A 32 14.18 7.20 -19.86
CA ASP A 32 15.04 8.12 -20.58
C ASP A 32 16.17 8.73 -19.70
N CYS A 33 16.13 8.47 -18.39
CA CYS A 33 17.17 8.89 -17.46
C CYS A 33 18.33 7.89 -17.36
N ILE A 34 18.20 6.69 -17.95
CA ILE A 34 19.25 5.66 -17.92
C ILE A 34 20.55 6.20 -18.56
N ASP A 35 21.66 5.98 -17.87
CA ASP A 35 23.01 6.31 -18.32
C ASP A 35 24.00 5.35 -17.64
N SER A 36 25.23 5.22 -18.18
CA SER A 36 26.31 4.49 -17.54
C SER A 36 27.07 5.29 -16.47
N ASP A 37 26.84 6.57 -16.42
CA ASP A 37 27.43 7.53 -15.49
C ASP A 37 26.40 7.86 -14.41
N LEU A 38 26.70 7.52 -13.16
CA LEU A 38 25.81 7.70 -12.01
C LEU A 38 25.44 9.16 -11.75
N GLU A 39 26.37 10.09 -11.95
CA GLU A 39 26.13 11.52 -11.76
C GLU A 39 25.12 12.04 -12.78
N LYS A 40 25.23 11.57 -14.04
CA LYS A 40 24.25 11.90 -15.09
C LYS A 40 22.89 11.29 -14.82
N VAL A 41 22.81 10.05 -14.32
CA VAL A 41 21.52 9.45 -13.90
C VAL A 41 20.88 10.31 -12.84
N ASN A 42 21.60 10.64 -11.76
CA ASN A 42 21.08 11.50 -10.69
C ASN A 42 20.58 12.84 -11.22
N GLN A 43 21.35 13.49 -12.10
CA GLN A 43 20.98 14.80 -12.68
C GLN A 43 19.73 14.71 -13.58
N LYS A 44 19.64 13.68 -14.42
CA LYS A 44 18.48 13.46 -15.31
C LYS A 44 17.22 13.18 -14.47
N VAL A 45 17.31 12.30 -13.48
CA VAL A 45 16.21 11.97 -12.55
C VAL A 45 15.73 13.24 -11.83
N TYR A 46 16.65 13.99 -11.24
CA TYR A 46 16.34 15.23 -10.56
C TYR A 46 15.60 16.23 -11.47
N ASN A 47 16.15 16.50 -12.67
CA ASN A 47 15.58 17.45 -13.61
C ASN A 47 14.20 17.04 -14.11
N LYS A 48 13.99 15.73 -14.43
CA LYS A 48 12.73 15.24 -14.95
C LYS A 48 11.62 15.33 -13.91
N ILE A 49 11.88 14.87 -12.69
CA ILE A 49 10.88 14.90 -11.63
C ILE A 49 10.54 16.35 -11.25
N THR A 50 11.53 17.20 -11.02
CA THR A 50 11.30 18.61 -10.70
C THR A 50 10.50 19.31 -11.79
N GLY A 51 10.84 19.05 -13.06
CA GLY A 51 10.13 19.64 -14.21
C GLY A 51 8.65 19.29 -14.28
N LEU A 52 8.31 18.01 -14.04
CA LEU A 52 6.94 17.52 -14.11
C LEU A 52 6.11 17.78 -12.84
N ALA A 53 6.72 17.70 -11.66
CA ALA A 53 6.01 17.74 -10.38
C ALA A 53 5.94 19.12 -9.71
N LYS A 54 6.59 20.16 -10.26
CA LYS A 54 6.70 21.50 -9.64
C LYS A 54 5.37 22.13 -9.22
N ASN A 55 4.28 21.81 -9.91
CA ASN A 55 2.96 22.38 -9.65
C ASN A 55 2.01 21.38 -8.97
N LEU A 56 2.40 20.13 -8.76
CA LEU A 56 1.53 19.05 -8.26
C LEU A 56 0.88 19.42 -6.92
N VAL A 57 1.67 19.83 -5.95
CA VAL A 57 1.19 20.14 -4.59
C VAL A 57 0.26 21.34 -4.62
N GLN A 58 0.65 22.43 -5.27
CA GLN A 58 -0.17 23.64 -5.34
C GLN A 58 -1.49 23.39 -6.05
N THR A 59 -1.49 22.63 -7.15
CA THR A 59 -2.71 22.28 -7.88
C THR A 59 -3.66 21.46 -7.00
N GLY A 60 -3.15 20.46 -6.27
CA GLY A 60 -3.94 19.67 -5.33
C GLY A 60 -4.54 20.52 -4.19
N GLU A 61 -3.76 21.47 -3.64
CA GLU A 61 -4.26 22.39 -2.61
C GLU A 61 -5.37 23.32 -3.15
N ASP A 62 -5.21 23.81 -4.38
CA ASP A 62 -6.20 24.69 -5.02
C ASP A 62 -7.51 23.94 -5.29
N ILE A 63 -7.44 22.70 -5.78
CA ILE A 63 -8.62 21.84 -5.99
C ILE A 63 -9.30 21.53 -4.65
N SER A 64 -8.53 21.18 -3.63
CA SER A 64 -9.06 20.91 -2.30
C SER A 64 -9.86 22.10 -1.76
N LYS A 65 -9.32 23.32 -1.86
CA LYS A 65 -10.00 24.55 -1.42
C LYS A 65 -11.23 24.87 -2.25
N GLU A 66 -11.13 24.71 -3.58
CA GLU A 66 -12.23 25.05 -4.50
C GLU A 66 -13.43 24.13 -4.36
N TYR A 67 -13.19 22.83 -4.21
CA TYR A 67 -14.26 21.83 -4.10
C TYR A 67 -14.65 21.46 -2.68
N GLY A 68 -13.89 21.90 -1.68
CA GLY A 68 -14.11 21.53 -0.28
C GLY A 68 -13.81 20.05 0.01
N ILE A 69 -13.10 19.36 -0.88
CA ILE A 69 -12.76 17.95 -0.75
C ILE A 69 -11.34 17.83 -0.17
N PRO A 70 -11.13 17.20 0.99
CA PRO A 70 -9.79 17.01 1.53
C PRO A 70 -8.92 16.15 0.61
N ILE A 71 -7.75 16.65 0.24
CA ILE A 71 -6.71 15.91 -0.48
C ILE A 71 -5.52 15.75 0.47
N VAL A 72 -5.44 14.58 1.10
CA VAL A 72 -4.55 14.37 2.26
C VAL A 72 -3.08 14.31 1.85
N ASN A 73 -2.75 13.52 0.81
CA ASN A 73 -1.40 13.35 0.34
C ASN A 73 -1.24 13.74 -1.13
N LYS A 74 -0.08 14.28 -1.48
CA LYS A 74 0.40 14.44 -2.84
C LYS A 74 1.68 13.65 -2.95
N ARG A 75 1.76 12.70 -3.88
CA ARG A 75 2.84 11.72 -3.99
C ARG A 75 3.39 11.64 -5.40
N ILE A 76 4.57 11.06 -5.51
CA ILE A 76 5.19 10.69 -6.79
C ILE A 76 5.47 9.19 -6.75
N SER A 77 5.26 8.50 -7.86
CA SER A 77 5.76 7.15 -8.10
C SER A 77 6.64 7.15 -9.35
N VAL A 78 7.79 6.48 -9.30
CA VAL A 78 8.70 6.44 -10.44
C VAL A 78 8.94 5.01 -10.91
N THR A 79 9.47 4.86 -12.12
CA THR A 79 9.93 3.56 -12.64
C THR A 79 10.87 2.90 -11.62
N PRO A 80 10.77 1.57 -11.39
CA PRO A 80 11.62 0.86 -10.44
C PRO A 80 13.11 1.21 -10.60
N ILE A 81 13.70 1.78 -9.56
CA ILE A 81 15.06 2.33 -9.59
C ILE A 81 16.12 1.27 -9.88
N ALA A 82 15.87 -0.02 -9.58
CA ALA A 82 16.78 -1.10 -9.98
C ALA A 82 17.00 -1.15 -11.50
N LEU A 83 15.96 -0.84 -12.30
CA LEU A 83 16.08 -0.76 -13.77
C LEU A 83 16.87 0.47 -14.21
N ILE A 84 16.65 1.60 -13.56
CA ILE A 84 17.26 2.89 -13.93
C ILE A 84 18.75 2.94 -13.56
N GLY A 85 19.08 2.48 -12.35
CA GLY A 85 20.46 2.44 -11.85
C GLY A 85 21.30 1.29 -12.38
N GLY A 86 20.70 0.31 -13.05
CA GLY A 86 21.38 -0.94 -13.39
C GLY A 86 22.65 -0.83 -14.22
N ALA A 87 22.76 0.18 -15.09
CA ALA A 87 23.95 0.43 -15.90
C ALA A 87 25.04 1.19 -15.13
N ALA A 88 24.66 2.08 -14.22
CA ALA A 88 25.54 3.01 -13.50
C ALA A 88 26.03 2.47 -12.16
N CYS A 89 25.13 1.90 -11.34
CA CYS A 89 25.43 1.45 -9.98
C CYS A 89 26.24 0.17 -9.96
N LYS A 90 27.29 0.14 -9.14
CA LYS A 90 28.19 -1.02 -8.97
C LYS A 90 28.19 -1.56 -7.54
N THR A 91 27.74 -0.73 -6.58
CA THR A 91 27.67 -1.06 -5.15
C THR A 91 26.29 -0.66 -4.59
N PRO A 92 25.90 -1.18 -3.40
CA PRO A 92 24.69 -0.71 -2.72
C PRO A 92 24.71 0.80 -2.44
N GLU A 93 25.86 1.36 -2.09
CA GLU A 93 26.03 2.79 -1.78
C GLU A 93 25.72 3.68 -2.99
N ASP A 94 25.99 3.21 -4.22
CA ASP A 94 25.61 3.92 -5.43
C ASP A 94 24.08 4.09 -5.52
N PHE A 95 23.33 3.04 -5.16
CA PHE A 95 21.87 3.11 -5.10
C PHE A 95 21.37 4.05 -3.99
N VAL A 96 22.07 4.12 -2.84
CA VAL A 96 21.73 5.09 -1.78
C VAL A 96 21.84 6.53 -2.31
N THR A 97 22.77 6.84 -3.22
CA THR A 97 22.85 8.19 -3.81
C THR A 97 21.62 8.52 -4.66
N LEU A 98 21.05 7.52 -5.37
CA LEU A 98 19.78 7.68 -6.09
C LEU A 98 18.61 7.89 -5.13
N ALA A 99 18.55 7.15 -4.00
CA ALA A 99 17.56 7.39 -2.97
C ALA A 99 17.62 8.83 -2.43
N LYS A 100 18.82 9.33 -2.13
CA LYS A 100 19.03 10.73 -1.69
C LYS A 100 18.59 11.74 -2.76
N THR A 101 18.79 11.44 -4.03
CA THR A 101 18.31 12.29 -5.12
C THR A 101 16.78 12.33 -5.15
N LEU A 102 16.11 11.19 -4.99
CA LEU A 102 14.66 11.11 -4.89
C LEU A 102 14.13 11.88 -3.67
N ASP A 103 14.75 11.74 -2.51
CA ASP A 103 14.37 12.45 -1.28
C ASP A 103 14.52 13.97 -1.42
N LYS A 104 15.64 14.39 -2.00
CA LYS A 104 15.91 15.81 -2.29
C LYS A 104 14.83 16.42 -3.17
N VAL A 105 14.48 15.75 -4.27
CA VAL A 105 13.43 16.23 -5.19
C VAL A 105 12.07 16.23 -4.48
N ALA A 106 11.72 15.18 -3.74
CA ALA A 106 10.46 15.09 -3.01
C ALA A 106 10.30 16.24 -2.00
N LYS A 107 11.39 16.62 -1.32
CA LYS A 107 11.42 17.78 -0.41
C LYS A 107 11.24 19.10 -1.17
N GLU A 108 11.91 19.26 -2.30
CA GLU A 108 11.85 20.49 -3.10
C GLU A 108 10.48 20.74 -3.71
N VAL A 109 9.84 19.71 -4.29
CA VAL A 109 8.49 19.83 -4.88
C VAL A 109 7.38 19.75 -3.83
N GLY A 110 7.72 19.44 -2.56
CA GLY A 110 6.80 19.47 -1.42
C GLY A 110 5.90 18.25 -1.27
N VAL A 111 6.11 17.15 -2.02
CA VAL A 111 5.29 15.94 -1.91
C VAL A 111 5.53 15.20 -0.62
N ASN A 112 4.52 14.48 -0.12
CA ASN A 112 4.60 13.73 1.13
C ASN A 112 5.52 12.51 1.02
N PHE A 113 5.41 11.76 -0.10
CA PHE A 113 6.19 10.55 -0.35
C PHE A 113 6.58 10.44 -1.82
N ILE A 114 7.69 9.73 -2.07
CA ILE A 114 8.11 9.29 -3.39
C ILE A 114 8.40 7.79 -3.36
N GLY A 115 7.64 7.02 -4.14
CA GLY A 115 7.79 5.59 -4.34
C GLY A 115 8.58 5.25 -5.59
N GLY A 116 8.95 3.98 -5.73
CA GLY A 116 9.70 3.48 -6.88
C GLY A 116 11.17 3.16 -6.56
N TYR A 117 11.63 3.31 -5.31
CA TYR A 117 12.89 2.72 -4.88
C TYR A 117 12.71 1.20 -4.77
N SER A 118 12.56 0.55 -5.92
CA SER A 118 11.95 -0.78 -6.05
C SER A 118 12.74 -1.70 -6.97
N ALA A 119 12.56 -3.03 -6.75
CA ALA A 119 13.05 -4.09 -7.60
C ALA A 119 11.94 -5.11 -7.92
N LEU A 120 11.90 -5.62 -9.17
CA LEU A 120 10.91 -6.57 -9.65
C LEU A 120 11.59 -7.91 -9.93
N VAL A 121 11.63 -8.78 -8.93
CA VAL A 121 12.45 -10.01 -8.93
C VAL A 121 11.66 -11.32 -9.02
N SER A 122 10.37 -11.25 -9.31
CA SER A 122 9.52 -12.44 -9.44
C SER A 122 9.99 -13.40 -10.54
N LYS A 123 10.55 -12.89 -11.65
CA LYS A 123 11.12 -13.71 -12.73
C LYS A 123 12.51 -14.24 -12.41
N GLY A 124 13.30 -13.46 -11.69
CA GLY A 124 14.70 -13.67 -11.36
C GLY A 124 15.30 -12.36 -10.88
N MET A 125 16.41 -12.44 -10.21
CA MET A 125 17.09 -11.29 -9.61
C MET A 125 18.38 -11.00 -10.41
N THR A 126 18.49 -9.80 -10.96
CA THR A 126 19.71 -9.31 -11.60
C THR A 126 20.70 -8.82 -10.54
N LYS A 127 21.95 -8.56 -10.94
CA LYS A 127 22.93 -7.96 -10.03
C LYS A 127 22.47 -6.58 -9.52
N ALA A 128 21.84 -5.79 -10.37
CA ALA A 128 21.32 -4.47 -10.01
C ALA A 128 20.17 -4.57 -8.98
N ASP A 129 19.26 -5.53 -9.17
CA ASP A 129 18.19 -5.80 -8.20
C ASP A 129 18.77 -6.15 -6.82
N GLU A 130 19.76 -7.06 -6.79
CA GLU A 130 20.42 -7.46 -5.53
C GLU A 130 21.09 -6.26 -4.84
N LEU A 131 21.81 -5.43 -5.60
CA LEU A 131 22.48 -4.24 -5.05
C LEU A 131 21.46 -3.24 -4.47
N LEU A 132 20.37 -2.98 -5.20
CA LEU A 132 19.30 -2.13 -4.68
C LEU A 132 18.68 -2.71 -3.42
N ILE A 133 18.30 -4.00 -3.42
CA ILE A 133 17.68 -4.64 -2.25
C ILE A 133 18.60 -4.54 -1.02
N ARG A 134 19.89 -4.80 -1.18
CA ARG A 134 20.86 -4.67 -0.09
C ARG A 134 21.08 -3.23 0.39
N SER A 135 20.76 -2.23 -0.43
CA SER A 135 20.87 -0.82 -0.06
C SER A 135 19.64 -0.30 0.71
N ILE A 136 18.51 -1.03 0.72
CA ILE A 136 17.25 -0.58 1.33
C ILE A 136 17.41 -0.13 2.79
N PRO A 137 18.07 -0.88 3.68
CA PRO A 137 18.22 -0.47 5.07
C PRO A 137 18.85 0.92 5.21
N GLN A 138 19.97 1.14 4.55
CA GLN A 138 20.66 2.43 4.57
C GLN A 138 19.86 3.53 3.87
N ALA A 139 19.27 3.24 2.71
CA ALA A 139 18.48 4.21 1.96
C ALA A 139 17.29 4.73 2.78
N LEU A 140 16.55 3.83 3.46
CA LEU A 140 15.38 4.22 4.27
C LEU A 140 15.75 4.87 5.61
N ALA A 141 16.94 4.59 6.15
CA ALA A 141 17.46 5.27 7.33
C ALA A 141 17.95 6.70 7.01
N GLU A 142 18.51 6.92 5.82
CA GLU A 142 19.11 8.20 5.41
C GLU A 142 18.15 9.12 4.62
N THR A 143 16.89 8.68 4.41
CA THR A 143 15.87 9.46 3.66
C THR A 143 14.56 9.53 4.43
N GLU A 144 13.85 10.65 4.28
CA GLU A 144 12.56 10.88 4.97
C GLU A 144 11.36 10.44 4.13
N ARG A 145 11.34 10.78 2.84
CA ARG A 145 10.17 10.67 1.96
C ARG A 145 10.20 9.50 0.98
N VAL A 146 11.35 8.83 0.88
CA VAL A 146 11.51 7.68 -0.03
C VAL A 146 10.83 6.46 0.54
N CYS A 147 10.05 5.79 -0.32
CA CYS A 147 9.42 4.51 -0.02
C CYS A 147 9.93 3.44 -0.99
N SER A 148 10.06 2.22 -0.48
CA SER A 148 10.64 1.09 -1.20
C SER A 148 9.67 -0.07 -1.31
N SER A 149 9.81 -0.85 -2.37
CA SER A 149 9.11 -2.13 -2.50
C SER A 149 9.90 -3.14 -3.31
N VAL A 150 9.65 -4.43 -3.04
CA VAL A 150 10.22 -5.52 -3.82
C VAL A 150 9.12 -6.52 -4.17
N ASN A 151 8.93 -6.80 -5.47
CA ASN A 151 7.95 -7.77 -5.94
C ASN A 151 8.62 -9.13 -6.15
N LEU A 152 8.35 -10.09 -5.25
CA LEU A 152 9.03 -11.38 -5.17
C LEU A 152 8.33 -12.51 -5.92
N GLY A 153 7.03 -12.38 -6.11
CA GLY A 153 6.17 -13.44 -6.62
C GLY A 153 5.15 -12.94 -7.62
N SER A 154 4.67 -13.85 -8.43
CA SER A 154 3.51 -13.62 -9.27
C SER A 154 2.81 -14.93 -9.61
N THR A 155 1.54 -14.83 -9.96
CA THR A 155 0.74 -15.94 -10.48
C THR A 155 1.36 -16.58 -11.72
N LYS A 156 2.13 -15.81 -12.50
CA LYS A 156 2.74 -16.30 -13.75
C LYS A 156 4.11 -16.94 -13.54
N THR A 157 4.89 -16.47 -12.57
CA THR A 157 6.30 -16.87 -12.42
C THR A 157 6.57 -17.69 -11.17
N GLY A 158 5.61 -17.82 -10.26
CA GLY A 158 5.82 -18.43 -8.96
C GLY A 158 6.50 -17.49 -7.98
N ILE A 159 7.15 -18.04 -6.95
CA ILE A 159 7.79 -17.32 -5.86
C ILE A 159 9.30 -17.48 -5.95
N ASN A 160 10.03 -16.38 -5.91
CA ASN A 160 11.50 -16.37 -5.84
C ASN A 160 11.95 -16.51 -4.38
N MET A 161 12.26 -17.74 -3.94
CA MET A 161 12.60 -18.03 -2.54
C MET A 161 13.97 -17.50 -2.12
N ASP A 162 14.90 -17.30 -3.07
CA ASP A 162 16.17 -16.62 -2.77
C ASP A 162 15.92 -15.16 -2.40
N ALA A 163 15.03 -14.50 -3.12
CA ALA A 163 14.63 -13.13 -2.81
C ALA A 163 13.76 -13.05 -1.53
N VAL A 164 12.91 -14.05 -1.26
CA VAL A 164 12.15 -14.14 0.01
C VAL A 164 13.11 -14.18 1.21
N LYS A 165 14.12 -15.03 1.15
CA LYS A 165 15.16 -15.10 2.20
C LYS A 165 15.85 -13.75 2.38
N LEU A 166 16.32 -13.16 1.29
CA LEU A 166 17.01 -11.87 1.31
C LEU A 166 16.11 -10.76 1.90
N MET A 167 14.82 -10.75 1.56
CA MET A 167 13.92 -9.73 2.08
C MET A 167 13.64 -9.86 3.57
N GLY A 168 13.55 -11.06 4.14
CA GLY A 168 13.47 -11.22 5.59
C GLY A 168 14.69 -10.65 6.31
N GLU A 169 15.88 -10.86 5.74
CA GLU A 169 17.14 -10.26 6.24
C GLU A 169 17.09 -8.73 6.12
N MET A 170 16.61 -8.18 5.00
CA MET A 170 16.56 -6.73 4.77
C MET A 170 15.48 -6.03 5.60
N VAL A 171 14.35 -6.65 5.87
CA VAL A 171 13.33 -6.10 6.79
C VAL A 171 13.92 -5.96 8.19
N LEU A 172 14.57 -7.02 8.71
CA LEU A 172 15.21 -6.96 10.02
C LEU A 172 16.36 -5.93 10.06
N ALA A 173 17.19 -5.87 9.01
CA ALA A 173 18.26 -4.88 8.89
C ALA A 173 17.71 -3.45 8.81
N THR A 174 16.55 -3.23 8.16
CA THR A 174 15.89 -1.92 8.11
C THR A 174 15.36 -1.54 9.48
N ALA A 175 14.77 -2.49 10.21
CA ALA A 175 14.32 -2.27 11.59
C ALA A 175 15.48 -1.85 12.49
N GLU A 176 16.60 -2.55 12.42
CA GLU A 176 17.80 -2.22 13.21
C GLU A 176 18.39 -0.86 12.81
N ALA A 177 18.44 -0.55 11.51
CA ALA A 177 18.97 0.72 11.00
C ALA A 177 18.13 1.94 11.43
N THR A 178 16.86 1.73 11.78
CA THR A 178 15.91 2.79 12.19
C THR A 178 15.34 2.59 13.58
N LYS A 179 16.04 1.85 14.44
CA LYS A 179 15.58 1.50 15.80
C LYS A 179 15.39 2.69 16.73
N GLU A 180 16.14 3.76 16.53
CA GLU A 180 16.00 4.99 17.32
C GLU A 180 14.68 5.74 17.00
N ASP A 181 14.00 5.34 15.93
CA ASP A 181 12.73 5.88 15.46
C ASP A 181 11.69 4.74 15.38
N ASP A 182 11.63 3.90 16.40
CA ASP A 182 10.71 2.77 16.57
C ASP A 182 10.63 1.85 15.33
N SER A 183 11.76 1.66 14.63
CA SER A 183 11.86 0.85 13.39
C SER A 183 10.98 1.35 12.23
N LEU A 184 10.69 2.66 12.19
CA LEU A 184 9.78 3.31 11.23
C LEU A 184 10.20 3.11 9.76
N GLY A 185 11.48 2.83 9.49
CA GLY A 185 11.93 2.48 8.14
C GLY A 185 11.15 1.32 7.53
N CYS A 186 10.72 0.35 8.34
CA CYS A 186 9.91 -0.78 7.87
C CYS A 186 8.50 -0.36 7.43
N ALA A 187 7.94 0.73 7.96
CA ALA A 187 6.66 1.28 7.49
C ALA A 187 6.74 1.83 6.05
N LYS A 188 7.96 2.15 5.59
CA LYS A 188 8.24 2.63 4.22
C LYS A 188 8.68 1.51 3.26
N LEU A 189 8.68 0.24 3.70
CA LEU A 189 9.11 -0.93 2.93
C LEU A 189 7.96 -1.92 2.76
N VAL A 190 7.65 -2.27 1.52
CA VAL A 190 6.58 -3.22 1.19
C VAL A 190 7.11 -4.36 0.32
N VAL A 191 6.77 -5.58 0.68
CA VAL A 191 7.10 -6.78 -0.11
C VAL A 191 5.85 -7.28 -0.81
N PHE A 192 5.89 -7.44 -2.14
CA PHE A 192 4.72 -7.73 -2.96
C PHE A 192 4.75 -9.08 -3.66
N CYS A 193 3.54 -9.64 -3.87
CA CYS A 193 3.20 -10.56 -4.94
C CYS A 193 2.17 -9.90 -5.87
N ASN A 194 2.33 -10.04 -7.19
CA ASN A 194 1.43 -9.46 -8.18
C ASN A 194 1.23 -7.95 -7.98
N ALA A 195 2.28 -7.18 -7.70
CA ALA A 195 2.18 -5.74 -7.52
C ALA A 195 1.58 -5.07 -8.76
N PRO A 196 0.56 -4.20 -8.62
CA PRO A 196 0.01 -3.45 -9.74
C PRO A 196 0.95 -2.30 -10.15
N ASP A 197 1.00 -2.04 -11.45
CA ASP A 197 1.88 -1.03 -12.05
C ASP A 197 1.35 0.41 -11.87
N ASP A 198 0.06 0.55 -11.54
CA ASP A 198 -0.70 1.81 -11.47
C ASP A 198 -1.12 2.21 -10.04
N ASN A 199 -0.57 1.57 -9.03
CA ASN A 199 -0.96 1.78 -7.62
C ASN A 199 -0.60 3.18 -7.10
N PRO A 200 -1.58 4.04 -6.74
CA PRO A 200 -1.31 5.35 -6.17
C PRO A 200 -1.21 5.35 -4.64
N PHE A 201 -1.60 4.27 -3.98
CA PHE A 201 -2.06 4.28 -2.60
C PHE A 201 -1.00 3.83 -1.59
N MET A 202 -0.31 2.72 -1.86
CA MET A 202 0.67 2.15 -0.94
C MET A 202 1.97 2.96 -0.90
N ALA A 203 2.62 2.96 0.26
CA ALA A 203 3.93 3.58 0.42
C ALA A 203 4.99 3.03 -0.55
N GLY A 204 4.93 1.76 -0.92
CA GLY A 204 5.83 1.11 -1.88
C GLY A 204 5.36 1.14 -3.34
N ALA A 205 4.43 2.02 -3.72
CA ALA A 205 3.98 2.17 -5.11
C ALA A 205 5.15 2.50 -6.05
N PHE A 206 5.08 2.01 -7.28
CA PHE A 206 6.01 2.37 -8.35
C PHE A 206 5.24 2.61 -9.65
N HIS A 207 5.88 3.27 -10.60
CA HIS A 207 5.33 3.50 -11.92
C HIS A 207 5.77 2.37 -12.87
N GLY A 208 4.82 1.64 -13.44
CA GLY A 208 5.09 0.51 -14.33
C GLY A 208 5.81 0.92 -15.61
N VAL A 209 6.61 0.01 -16.15
CA VAL A 209 7.40 0.29 -17.37
C VAL A 209 6.54 0.38 -18.64
N THR A 210 5.31 -0.08 -18.59
CA THR A 210 4.34 -0.05 -19.70
C THR A 210 3.34 1.11 -19.60
N GLU A 211 3.40 1.87 -18.51
CA GLU A 211 2.57 3.04 -18.29
C GLU A 211 3.03 4.24 -19.12
N ALA A 212 2.19 5.29 -19.20
CA ALA A 212 2.53 6.54 -19.90
C ALA A 212 3.77 7.23 -19.30
N ASP A 213 4.42 8.12 -20.06
CA ASP A 213 5.62 8.85 -19.59
C ASP A 213 5.34 9.65 -18.30
N ALA A 214 4.15 10.23 -18.19
CA ALA A 214 3.62 10.80 -16.96
C ALA A 214 2.11 10.58 -16.88
N ILE A 215 1.57 10.29 -15.67
CA ILE A 215 0.15 9.98 -15.47
C ILE A 215 -0.29 10.38 -14.06
N ILE A 216 -1.56 10.84 -13.92
CA ILE A 216 -2.17 11.11 -12.62
C ILE A 216 -3.05 9.93 -12.20
N ASN A 217 -2.73 9.32 -11.07
CA ASN A 217 -3.54 8.31 -10.41
C ASN A 217 -4.03 8.86 -9.06
N VAL A 218 -5.29 8.58 -8.71
CA VAL A 218 -5.90 9.11 -7.48
C VAL A 218 -6.41 7.97 -6.62
N GLY A 219 -6.07 8.00 -5.34
CA GLY A 219 -6.62 7.12 -4.33
C GLY A 219 -7.69 7.84 -3.50
N VAL A 220 -8.89 7.27 -3.43
CA VAL A 220 -10.01 7.78 -2.63
C VAL A 220 -10.40 6.77 -1.56
N SER A 221 -10.73 7.26 -0.37
CA SER A 221 -11.07 6.42 0.77
C SER A 221 -12.31 6.95 1.51
N GLY A 222 -12.97 6.08 2.25
CA GLY A 222 -14.14 6.44 3.04
C GLY A 222 -14.71 5.25 3.81
N PRO A 223 -13.94 4.57 4.69
CA PRO A 223 -14.49 3.55 5.58
C PRO A 223 -15.63 4.09 6.42
N GLY A 224 -15.50 5.32 6.94
CA GLY A 224 -16.54 5.98 7.72
C GLY A 224 -17.85 6.16 6.97
N VAL A 225 -17.79 6.48 5.67
CA VAL A 225 -18.99 6.60 4.81
C VAL A 225 -19.71 5.26 4.68
N VAL A 226 -18.97 4.17 4.46
CA VAL A 226 -19.55 2.83 4.36
C VAL A 226 -20.12 2.37 5.71
N ASN A 227 -19.39 2.61 6.81
CA ASN A 227 -19.84 2.31 8.15
C ASN A 227 -21.15 3.03 8.49
N TYR A 228 -21.22 4.34 8.23
CA TYR A 228 -22.45 5.11 8.43
C TYR A 228 -23.61 4.57 7.57
N ALA A 229 -23.38 4.29 6.28
CA ALA A 229 -24.42 3.77 5.40
C ALA A 229 -24.99 2.44 5.89
N LEU A 230 -24.13 1.53 6.39
CA LEU A 230 -24.55 0.26 6.95
C LEU A 230 -25.32 0.42 8.26
N SER A 231 -24.97 1.37 9.10
CA SER A 231 -25.70 1.65 10.33
C SER A 231 -27.16 2.04 10.11
N GLN A 232 -27.50 2.56 8.92
CA GLN A 232 -28.87 2.92 8.54
C GLN A 232 -29.73 1.70 8.13
N VAL A 233 -29.10 0.54 7.89
CA VAL A 233 -29.76 -0.69 7.44
C VAL A 233 -29.50 -1.87 8.40
N ARG A 234 -29.30 -1.56 9.68
CA ARG A 234 -29.13 -2.61 10.71
C ARG A 234 -30.28 -3.58 10.74
N GLY A 235 -29.96 -4.87 10.82
CA GLY A 235 -30.97 -5.94 10.88
C GLY A 235 -31.53 -6.35 9.53
N GLU A 236 -31.17 -5.67 8.46
CA GLU A 236 -31.53 -6.08 7.11
C GLU A 236 -30.70 -7.30 6.64
N ASN A 237 -31.17 -7.97 5.62
CA ASN A 237 -30.48 -9.13 5.06
C ASN A 237 -29.24 -8.73 4.22
N PHE A 238 -28.41 -9.72 3.86
CA PHE A 238 -27.20 -9.50 3.09
C PHE A 238 -27.41 -8.87 1.71
N GLU A 239 -28.56 -9.06 1.08
CA GLU A 239 -28.85 -8.43 -0.21
C GLU A 239 -28.94 -6.91 -0.08
N VAL A 240 -29.61 -6.42 0.97
CA VAL A 240 -29.70 -5.00 1.28
C VAL A 240 -28.32 -4.43 1.65
N LEU A 241 -27.54 -5.14 2.48
CA LEU A 241 -26.18 -4.74 2.84
C LEU A 241 -25.30 -4.61 1.58
N CYS A 242 -25.29 -5.61 0.71
CA CYS A 242 -24.55 -5.62 -0.54
C CYS A 242 -24.90 -4.41 -1.44
N GLU A 243 -26.18 -4.14 -1.63
CA GLU A 243 -26.63 -3.01 -2.44
C GLU A 243 -26.23 -1.66 -1.81
N THR A 244 -26.29 -1.56 -0.48
CA THR A 244 -25.88 -0.37 0.26
C THR A 244 -24.39 -0.09 0.09
N ILE A 245 -23.53 -1.11 0.30
CA ILE A 245 -22.08 -0.99 0.10
C ILE A 245 -21.77 -0.57 -1.33
N LYS A 246 -22.35 -1.25 -2.31
CA LYS A 246 -22.12 -0.99 -3.73
C LYS A 246 -22.49 0.44 -4.13
N LYS A 247 -23.67 0.94 -3.71
CA LYS A 247 -24.11 2.30 -3.97
C LYS A 247 -23.22 3.36 -3.31
N THR A 248 -22.78 3.09 -2.09
CA THR A 248 -21.86 3.97 -1.36
C THR A 248 -20.50 4.04 -2.06
N ALA A 249 -19.93 2.88 -2.41
CA ALA A 249 -18.68 2.78 -3.16
C ALA A 249 -18.73 3.51 -4.51
N PHE A 250 -19.87 3.42 -5.21
CA PHE A 250 -20.12 4.19 -6.44
C PHE A 250 -19.95 5.69 -6.21
N LYS A 251 -20.58 6.24 -5.17
CA LYS A 251 -20.53 7.67 -4.85
C LYS A 251 -19.11 8.12 -4.50
N ILE A 252 -18.41 7.37 -3.64
CA ILE A 252 -17.03 7.66 -3.25
C ILE A 252 -16.12 7.69 -4.49
N THR A 253 -16.23 6.71 -5.38
CA THR A 253 -15.43 6.64 -6.62
C THR A 253 -15.68 7.86 -7.53
N ARG A 254 -16.92 8.35 -7.62
CA ARG A 254 -17.24 9.55 -8.42
C ARG A 254 -16.55 10.80 -7.91
N VAL A 255 -16.40 10.94 -6.60
CA VAL A 255 -15.64 12.04 -5.99
C VAL A 255 -14.16 11.96 -6.36
N GLY A 256 -13.56 10.79 -6.26
CA GLY A 256 -12.17 10.57 -6.68
C GLY A 256 -11.95 10.87 -8.17
N GLN A 257 -12.87 10.45 -9.03
CA GLN A 257 -12.78 10.73 -10.47
C GLN A 257 -12.87 12.21 -10.78
N LEU A 258 -13.73 12.96 -10.09
CA LEU A 258 -13.85 14.42 -10.27
C LEU A 258 -12.50 15.11 -9.99
N VAL A 259 -11.89 14.78 -8.86
CA VAL A 259 -10.59 15.34 -8.49
C VAL A 259 -9.50 14.94 -9.48
N ALA A 260 -9.45 13.66 -9.88
CA ALA A 260 -8.46 13.15 -10.83
C ALA A 260 -8.53 13.85 -12.19
N GLN A 261 -9.74 14.06 -12.71
CA GLN A 261 -9.96 14.75 -13.99
C GLN A 261 -9.55 16.23 -13.92
N GLU A 262 -9.85 16.90 -12.83
CA GLU A 262 -9.48 18.30 -12.66
C GLU A 262 -7.97 18.47 -12.47
N GLU A 263 -7.32 17.61 -11.70
CA GLU A 263 -5.86 17.60 -11.55
C GLU A 263 -5.17 17.36 -12.90
N SER A 264 -5.59 16.33 -13.63
CA SER A 264 -5.10 15.99 -14.97
C SER A 264 -5.18 17.19 -15.92
N LYS A 265 -6.32 17.87 -15.93
CA LYS A 265 -6.56 19.05 -16.78
C LYS A 265 -5.63 20.22 -16.41
N ARG A 266 -5.49 20.55 -15.12
CA ARG A 266 -4.68 21.68 -14.66
C ARG A 266 -3.18 21.44 -14.86
N LEU A 267 -2.72 20.21 -14.66
CA LEU A 267 -1.31 19.83 -14.87
C LEU A 267 -0.98 19.51 -16.33
N ASN A 268 -2.00 19.34 -17.18
CA ASN A 268 -1.84 18.85 -18.57
C ASN A 268 -1.10 17.49 -18.63
N VAL A 269 -1.45 16.58 -17.71
CA VAL A 269 -0.93 15.21 -17.61
C VAL A 269 -2.11 14.25 -17.75
N PRO A 270 -2.03 13.15 -18.52
CA PRO A 270 -3.12 12.20 -18.66
C PRO A 270 -3.66 11.68 -17.33
N PHE A 271 -4.97 11.50 -17.25
CA PHE A 271 -5.61 10.78 -16.16
C PHE A 271 -5.48 9.26 -16.37
N GLY A 272 -4.99 8.56 -15.35
CA GLY A 272 -4.85 7.11 -15.32
C GLY A 272 -6.04 6.44 -14.67
N ILE A 273 -5.96 6.25 -13.34
CA ILE A 273 -6.97 5.50 -12.61
C ILE A 273 -7.43 6.20 -11.32
N VAL A 274 -8.61 5.75 -10.86
CA VAL A 274 -9.07 5.93 -9.48
C VAL A 274 -8.95 4.61 -8.75
N ASP A 275 -8.22 4.61 -7.66
CA ASP A 275 -8.16 3.52 -6.70
C ASP A 275 -9.17 3.80 -5.58
N LEU A 276 -10.24 3.01 -5.51
CA LEU A 276 -11.16 3.03 -4.38
C LEU A 276 -10.72 2.01 -3.35
N SER A 277 -9.94 2.44 -2.39
CA SER A 277 -9.50 1.59 -1.29
C SER A 277 -10.06 2.09 0.03
N LEU A 278 -10.83 1.24 0.71
CA LEU A 278 -11.24 1.50 2.09
C LEU A 278 -10.00 1.33 2.99
N ALA A 279 -9.20 2.37 3.06
CA ALA A 279 -8.01 2.46 3.90
C ALA A 279 -8.38 3.27 5.15
N PRO A 280 -8.40 2.63 6.32
CA PRO A 280 -8.77 3.29 7.56
C PRO A 280 -7.75 4.34 7.99
N THR A 281 -8.14 5.14 8.97
CA THR A 281 -7.24 6.01 9.72
C THR A 281 -7.47 5.80 11.22
N PRO A 282 -6.59 6.27 12.10
CA PRO A 282 -6.81 6.22 13.54
C PRO A 282 -8.02 7.06 14.03
N ALA A 283 -8.66 7.80 13.12
CA ALA A 283 -9.82 8.61 13.46
C ALA A 283 -11.03 7.75 13.86
N ILE A 284 -11.78 8.22 14.85
CA ILE A 284 -13.01 7.53 15.31
C ILE A 284 -14.02 7.44 14.16
N GLY A 285 -14.51 6.23 13.91
CA GLY A 285 -15.50 5.95 12.86
C GLY A 285 -14.92 5.62 11.50
N ASP A 286 -13.61 5.83 11.27
CA ASP A 286 -12.93 5.54 10.00
C ASP A 286 -12.18 4.19 10.08
N SER A 287 -12.92 3.10 10.26
CA SER A 287 -12.40 1.75 10.55
C SER A 287 -13.06 0.69 9.68
N VAL A 288 -12.26 -0.15 9.05
CA VAL A 288 -12.73 -1.35 8.33
C VAL A 288 -13.18 -2.42 9.31
N ALA A 289 -12.52 -2.55 10.47
CA ALA A 289 -12.99 -3.46 11.52
C ALA A 289 -14.41 -3.12 11.97
N GLN A 290 -14.70 -1.83 12.19
CA GLN A 290 -16.05 -1.39 12.56
C GLN A 290 -17.09 -1.64 11.47
N ILE A 291 -16.72 -1.55 10.19
CA ILE A 291 -17.61 -1.98 9.08
C ILE A 291 -17.97 -3.46 9.22
N LEU A 292 -16.98 -4.32 9.50
CA LEU A 292 -17.21 -5.75 9.67
C LEU A 292 -18.07 -6.07 10.90
N GLU A 293 -17.90 -5.31 11.98
CA GLU A 293 -18.74 -5.38 13.18
C GLU A 293 -20.17 -4.90 12.91
N GLU A 294 -20.34 -3.83 12.13
CA GLU A 294 -21.66 -3.32 11.71
C GLU A 294 -22.41 -4.33 10.81
N ILE A 295 -21.69 -5.17 10.04
CA ILE A 295 -22.26 -6.28 9.27
C ILE A 295 -22.83 -7.37 10.19
N GLY A 296 -22.45 -7.41 11.48
CA GLY A 296 -23.02 -8.31 12.47
C GLY A 296 -22.00 -9.18 13.22
N LEU A 297 -20.71 -8.88 13.12
CA LEU A 297 -19.69 -9.54 13.95
C LEU A 297 -19.60 -8.85 15.32
N GLU A 298 -19.49 -9.61 16.39
CA GLU A 298 -19.24 -9.05 17.72
C GLU A 298 -17.89 -8.33 17.79
N ARG A 299 -16.87 -8.94 17.18
CA ARG A 299 -15.52 -8.37 16.99
C ARG A 299 -14.91 -8.93 15.71
N VAL A 300 -14.10 -8.09 15.05
CA VAL A 300 -13.23 -8.55 13.97
C VAL A 300 -12.27 -9.62 14.50
N GLY A 301 -12.08 -10.69 13.74
CA GLY A 301 -11.36 -11.89 14.19
C GLY A 301 -12.28 -13.07 14.53
N ALA A 302 -13.54 -12.82 14.93
CA ALA A 302 -14.54 -13.86 15.16
C ALA A 302 -14.79 -14.74 13.91
N PRO A 303 -15.29 -15.98 14.08
CA PRO A 303 -15.77 -16.77 12.95
C PRO A 303 -16.78 -15.97 12.11
N GLY A 304 -16.61 -15.99 10.78
CA GLY A 304 -17.38 -15.16 9.86
C GLY A 304 -16.62 -13.94 9.31
N THR A 305 -15.57 -13.45 9.98
CA THR A 305 -14.81 -12.26 9.57
C THR A 305 -14.31 -12.35 8.12
N THR A 306 -13.70 -13.48 7.72
CA THR A 306 -13.20 -13.67 6.36
C THR A 306 -14.33 -13.63 5.32
N ALA A 307 -15.51 -14.20 5.64
CA ALA A 307 -16.67 -14.16 4.75
C ALA A 307 -17.26 -12.75 4.62
N ALA A 308 -17.38 -12.01 5.73
CA ALA A 308 -17.83 -10.62 5.72
C ALA A 308 -16.86 -9.72 4.94
N LEU A 309 -15.55 -9.89 5.11
CA LEU A 309 -14.53 -9.16 4.37
C LEU A 309 -14.57 -9.50 2.88
N ALA A 310 -14.76 -10.75 2.49
CA ALA A 310 -14.92 -11.15 1.09
C ALA A 310 -16.10 -10.44 0.43
N MET A 311 -17.24 -10.41 1.12
CA MET A 311 -18.43 -9.69 0.66
C MET A 311 -18.15 -8.17 0.53
N LEU A 312 -17.60 -7.55 1.56
CA LEU A 312 -17.26 -6.13 1.56
C LEU A 312 -16.35 -5.79 0.38
N ASN A 313 -15.26 -6.53 0.22
CA ASN A 313 -14.27 -6.30 -0.84
C ASN A 313 -14.89 -6.42 -2.25
N ASP A 314 -15.73 -7.42 -2.47
CA ASP A 314 -16.43 -7.65 -3.74
C ASP A 314 -17.42 -6.50 -4.07
N GLN A 315 -18.22 -6.07 -3.08
CA GLN A 315 -19.20 -5.00 -3.30
C GLN A 315 -18.55 -3.63 -3.52
N VAL A 316 -17.44 -3.35 -2.83
CA VAL A 316 -16.64 -2.14 -3.06
C VAL A 316 -16.11 -2.11 -4.50
N LYS A 317 -15.53 -3.20 -4.99
CA LYS A 317 -15.04 -3.31 -6.37
C LYS A 317 -16.18 -3.14 -7.39
N LYS A 318 -17.32 -3.78 -7.17
CA LYS A 318 -18.49 -3.63 -8.04
C LYS A 318 -19.00 -2.19 -8.11
N GLY A 319 -19.06 -1.50 -6.98
CA GLY A 319 -19.44 -0.08 -6.92
C GLY A 319 -18.47 0.81 -7.69
N GLY A 320 -17.17 0.58 -7.52
CA GLY A 320 -16.11 1.29 -8.24
C GLY A 320 -16.22 1.13 -9.75
N VAL A 321 -16.27 -0.11 -10.25
CA VAL A 321 -16.38 -0.41 -11.69
C VAL A 321 -17.66 0.19 -12.31
N MET A 322 -18.75 0.25 -11.56
CA MET A 322 -19.98 0.89 -12.04
C MET A 322 -19.87 2.42 -12.12
N ALA A 323 -19.01 3.02 -11.30
CA ALA A 323 -18.83 4.48 -11.26
C ALA A 323 -17.87 5.00 -12.32
N SER A 324 -16.85 4.22 -12.69
CA SER A 324 -15.79 4.64 -13.60
C SER A 324 -15.21 3.45 -14.36
N SER A 325 -14.89 3.69 -15.64
CA SER A 325 -14.08 2.76 -16.45
C SER A 325 -12.58 2.85 -16.15
N TYR A 326 -12.18 3.80 -15.32
CA TYR A 326 -10.79 4.07 -14.92
C TYR A 326 -10.50 3.59 -13.50
N VAL A 327 -11.04 2.47 -13.07
CA VAL A 327 -10.76 1.86 -11.76
C VAL A 327 -9.55 0.95 -11.89
N GLY A 328 -8.60 1.11 -10.99
CA GLY A 328 -7.35 0.35 -10.97
C GLY A 328 -6.71 0.29 -9.59
N GLY A 329 -5.41 0.15 -9.55
CA GLY A 329 -4.63 0.06 -8.32
C GLY A 329 -4.97 -1.17 -7.48
N LEU A 330 -5.15 -0.98 -6.19
CA LEU A 330 -5.49 -2.04 -5.23
C LEU A 330 -6.99 -2.21 -5.02
N SER A 331 -7.76 -1.17 -5.20
CA SER A 331 -9.23 -1.07 -5.01
C SER A 331 -9.87 -2.17 -4.16
N GLY A 332 -10.47 -1.80 -3.03
CA GLY A 332 -11.13 -2.74 -2.12
C GLY A 332 -10.92 -2.40 -0.65
N ALA A 333 -10.97 -3.38 0.23
CA ALA A 333 -10.82 -3.19 1.67
C ALA A 333 -9.40 -3.52 2.15
N PHE A 334 -8.76 -2.57 2.85
CA PHE A 334 -7.48 -2.72 3.53
C PHE A 334 -7.69 -3.19 4.97
N ILE A 335 -6.72 -3.89 5.51
CA ILE A 335 -6.78 -4.40 6.89
C ILE A 335 -5.47 -4.09 7.66
N PRO A 336 -4.95 -2.84 7.61
CA PRO A 336 -3.79 -2.49 8.41
C PRO A 336 -4.13 -2.54 9.89
N VAL A 337 -3.17 -2.93 10.73
CA VAL A 337 -3.42 -2.99 12.18
C VAL A 337 -3.24 -1.61 12.81
N SER A 338 -2.13 -0.92 12.56
CA SER A 338 -1.84 0.35 13.26
C SER A 338 -2.71 1.53 12.82
N GLU A 339 -3.27 1.46 11.63
CA GLU A 339 -4.06 2.54 11.03
C GLU A 339 -5.57 2.40 11.33
N ASP A 340 -6.00 1.31 12.01
CA ASP A 340 -7.41 0.97 12.25
C ASP A 340 -7.66 0.73 13.74
N GLN A 341 -8.37 1.65 14.40
CA GLN A 341 -8.66 1.53 15.83
C GLN A 341 -9.39 0.23 16.20
N GLY A 342 -10.30 -0.24 15.36
CA GLY A 342 -11.02 -1.48 15.61
C GLY A 342 -10.13 -2.73 15.47
N MET A 343 -9.14 -2.72 14.56
CA MET A 343 -8.13 -3.78 14.47
C MET A 343 -7.24 -3.79 15.71
N ILE A 344 -6.77 -2.61 16.15
CA ILE A 344 -5.97 -2.46 17.37
C ILE A 344 -6.73 -3.04 18.58
N ASP A 345 -7.99 -2.64 18.75
CA ASP A 345 -8.84 -3.10 19.85
C ASP A 345 -9.03 -4.62 19.81
N ALA A 346 -9.25 -5.19 18.64
CA ALA A 346 -9.42 -6.63 18.47
C ALA A 346 -8.13 -7.43 18.79
N VAL A 347 -6.97 -6.89 18.44
CA VAL A 347 -5.68 -7.49 18.83
C VAL A 347 -5.51 -7.44 20.34
N ASN A 348 -5.75 -6.30 20.97
CA ASN A 348 -5.61 -6.12 22.43
C ASN A 348 -6.56 -7.03 23.22
N LEU A 349 -7.75 -7.33 22.67
CA LEU A 349 -8.71 -8.26 23.26
C LEU A 349 -8.39 -9.73 22.97
N GLY A 350 -7.39 -10.04 22.15
CA GLY A 350 -7.06 -11.39 21.72
C GLY A 350 -8.08 -12.00 20.73
N ALA A 351 -8.94 -11.18 20.13
CA ALA A 351 -9.91 -11.62 19.13
C ALA A 351 -9.27 -11.78 17.73
N LEU A 352 -8.22 -11.01 17.46
CA LEU A 352 -7.53 -11.00 16.17
C LEU A 352 -6.07 -11.44 16.36
N SER A 353 -5.68 -12.55 15.73
CA SER A 353 -4.30 -13.05 15.69
C SER A 353 -3.67 -12.84 14.32
N LEU A 354 -2.34 -13.02 14.24
CA LEU A 354 -1.59 -12.92 12.98
C LEU A 354 -2.08 -13.95 11.96
N GLU A 355 -2.30 -15.19 12.36
CA GLU A 355 -2.82 -16.26 11.49
C GLU A 355 -4.24 -15.96 10.99
N LYS A 356 -5.04 -15.26 11.82
CA LYS A 356 -6.37 -14.81 11.37
C LYS A 356 -6.25 -13.69 10.34
N LEU A 357 -5.31 -12.76 10.50
CA LEU A 357 -5.01 -11.75 9.50
C LEU A 357 -4.54 -12.40 8.19
N GLU A 358 -3.64 -13.37 8.23
CA GLU A 358 -3.21 -14.13 7.04
C GLU A 358 -4.40 -14.78 6.33
N ALA A 359 -5.33 -15.41 7.06
CA ALA A 359 -6.54 -15.94 6.45
C ALA A 359 -7.43 -14.85 5.81
N MET A 360 -7.48 -13.65 6.39
CA MET A 360 -8.21 -12.51 5.84
C MET A 360 -7.53 -11.96 4.58
N THR A 361 -6.21 -12.07 4.45
CA THR A 361 -5.48 -11.60 3.25
C THR A 361 -5.84 -12.38 1.99
N CYS A 362 -6.40 -13.57 2.11
CA CYS A 362 -6.95 -14.30 0.96
C CYS A 362 -8.04 -13.51 0.23
N VAL A 363 -8.76 -12.63 0.92
CA VAL A 363 -9.96 -11.94 0.40
C VAL A 363 -9.90 -10.41 0.53
N CYS A 364 -8.92 -9.83 1.22
CA CYS A 364 -8.71 -8.37 1.24
C CYS A 364 -8.06 -7.88 -0.06
N SER A 365 -7.83 -6.59 -0.20
CA SER A 365 -7.19 -6.03 -1.40
C SER A 365 -5.69 -5.85 -1.31
N VAL A 366 -5.09 -6.00 -0.14
CA VAL A 366 -3.64 -5.77 0.06
C VAL A 366 -2.92 -7.02 0.59
N GLY A 367 -2.95 -7.29 1.87
CA GLY A 367 -2.16 -8.32 2.54
C GLY A 367 -1.96 -7.99 4.01
N LEU A 368 -0.89 -8.51 4.61
CA LEU A 368 -0.45 -8.13 5.95
C LEU A 368 0.10 -6.71 5.91
N ASP A 369 -0.54 -5.81 6.64
CA ASP A 369 -0.21 -4.40 6.53
C ASP A 369 -0.08 -3.72 7.91
N MET A 370 1.02 -2.96 8.08
CA MET A 370 1.32 -2.18 9.29
C MET A 370 1.22 -3.00 10.58
N ILE A 371 1.89 -4.15 10.61
CA ILE A 371 1.86 -5.09 11.74
C ILE A 371 3.15 -4.99 12.52
N ALA A 372 3.07 -4.53 13.77
CA ALA A 372 4.19 -4.55 14.70
C ALA A 372 4.39 -5.97 15.25
N ILE A 373 5.64 -6.45 15.20
CA ILE A 373 6.06 -7.75 15.73
C ILE A 373 7.26 -7.58 16.66
N PRO A 374 7.58 -8.55 17.54
CA PRO A 374 8.75 -8.46 18.41
C PRO A 374 10.05 -8.21 17.63
N GLY A 375 10.87 -7.31 18.14
CA GLY A 375 12.14 -6.92 17.50
C GLY A 375 13.20 -8.03 17.43
N ASP A 376 13.05 -9.08 18.24
CA ASP A 376 13.90 -10.28 18.24
C ASP A 376 13.39 -11.40 17.32
N THR A 377 12.34 -11.15 16.53
CA THR A 377 11.80 -12.10 15.55
C THR A 377 12.89 -12.48 14.54
N PRO A 378 13.21 -13.77 14.36
CA PRO A 378 14.26 -14.19 13.43
C PRO A 378 13.93 -13.80 11.97
N ALA A 379 14.96 -13.41 11.22
CA ALA A 379 14.80 -13.07 9.79
C ALA A 379 14.14 -14.20 8.97
N THR A 380 14.42 -15.46 9.30
CA THR A 380 13.79 -16.62 8.64
C THR A 380 12.30 -16.73 8.95
N THR A 381 11.85 -16.33 10.13
CA THR A 381 10.42 -16.26 10.47
C THR A 381 9.72 -15.16 9.68
N ILE A 382 10.34 -13.99 9.54
CA ILE A 382 9.85 -12.91 8.67
C ILE A 382 9.78 -13.38 7.22
N SER A 383 10.81 -14.10 6.75
CA SER A 383 10.79 -14.74 5.43
C SER A 383 9.67 -15.75 5.26
N GLY A 384 9.31 -16.48 6.32
CA GLY A 384 8.16 -17.40 6.35
C GLY A 384 6.85 -16.67 6.10
N MET A 385 6.58 -15.58 6.84
CA MET A 385 5.38 -14.74 6.64
C MET A 385 5.33 -14.17 5.21
N ILE A 386 6.48 -13.73 4.69
CA ILE A 386 6.58 -13.27 3.29
C ILE A 386 6.21 -14.40 2.33
N ALA A 387 6.74 -15.62 2.55
CA ALA A 387 6.46 -16.76 1.67
C ALA A 387 4.96 -17.13 1.66
N ASP A 388 4.29 -17.10 2.82
CA ASP A 388 2.88 -17.40 2.95
C ASP A 388 2.02 -16.37 2.20
N GLU A 389 2.29 -15.08 2.34
CA GLU A 389 1.60 -14.03 1.59
C GLU A 389 1.88 -14.10 0.08
N MET A 390 3.10 -14.47 -0.33
CA MET A 390 3.39 -14.72 -1.75
C MET A 390 2.57 -15.90 -2.28
N ALA A 391 2.41 -16.97 -1.50
CA ALA A 391 1.61 -18.14 -1.87
C ALA A 391 0.11 -17.78 -1.98
N ILE A 392 -0.42 -17.03 -1.02
CA ILE A 392 -1.81 -16.53 -1.04
C ILE A 392 -2.06 -15.69 -2.29
N GLY A 393 -1.19 -14.72 -2.58
CA GLY A 393 -1.32 -13.87 -3.77
C GLY A 393 -1.22 -14.64 -5.08
N MET A 394 -0.25 -15.55 -5.17
CA MET A 394 -0.01 -16.37 -6.34
C MET A 394 -1.20 -17.28 -6.67
N VAL A 395 -1.73 -18.01 -5.68
CA VAL A 395 -2.81 -18.98 -5.87
C VAL A 395 -4.14 -18.28 -6.15
N ASN A 396 -4.43 -17.20 -5.43
CA ASN A 396 -5.69 -16.46 -5.57
C ASN A 396 -5.68 -15.44 -6.71
N GLN A 397 -4.58 -15.31 -7.45
CA GLN A 397 -4.44 -14.37 -8.58
C GLN A 397 -4.73 -12.91 -8.17
N LYS A 398 -4.28 -12.53 -6.99
CA LYS A 398 -4.48 -11.20 -6.42
C LYS A 398 -3.15 -10.60 -5.95
N THR A 399 -3.12 -9.30 -5.77
CA THR A 399 -2.00 -8.66 -5.06
C THR A 399 -2.03 -9.05 -3.59
N THR A 400 -0.87 -9.44 -3.06
CA THR A 400 -0.62 -9.45 -1.62
C THR A 400 0.63 -8.62 -1.32
N ALA A 401 0.64 -8.04 -0.13
CA ALA A 401 1.74 -7.24 0.37
C ALA A 401 2.10 -7.67 1.79
N VAL A 402 3.34 -7.48 2.18
CA VAL A 402 3.82 -7.64 3.55
C VAL A 402 4.51 -6.36 3.98
N ARG A 403 3.94 -5.71 4.99
CA ARG A 403 4.50 -4.55 5.69
C ARG A 403 4.47 -4.86 7.19
N VAL A 404 5.44 -5.66 7.62
CA VAL A 404 5.66 -6.01 9.03
C VAL A 404 6.82 -5.20 9.59
N ILE A 405 6.71 -4.82 10.85
CA ILE A 405 7.63 -3.92 11.53
C ILE A 405 8.18 -4.64 12.77
N PRO A 406 9.36 -5.27 12.68
CA PRO A 406 10.06 -5.77 13.87
C PRO A 406 10.49 -4.57 14.72
N VAL A 407 9.85 -4.37 15.87
CA VAL A 407 10.12 -3.19 16.71
C VAL A 407 11.28 -3.51 17.65
N ILE A 408 12.46 -3.06 17.29
CA ILE A 408 13.69 -3.37 18.05
C ILE A 408 13.57 -2.88 19.50
N GLY A 409 13.81 -3.80 20.45
CA GLY A 409 13.73 -3.52 21.88
C GLY A 409 12.34 -3.66 22.50
N LYS A 410 11.29 -3.93 21.70
CA LYS A 410 9.92 -4.16 22.21
C LYS A 410 9.48 -5.62 22.04
N GLY A 411 8.66 -6.08 22.99
CA GLY A 411 8.10 -7.42 23.06
C GLY A 411 6.58 -7.42 22.92
N VAL A 412 6.00 -8.62 22.90
CA VAL A 412 4.56 -8.84 22.76
C VAL A 412 3.74 -8.05 23.79
N GLY A 413 2.70 -7.35 23.32
CA GLY A 413 1.78 -6.57 24.13
C GLY A 413 2.24 -5.15 24.44
N GLU A 414 3.48 -4.78 24.11
CA GLU A 414 3.91 -3.39 24.15
C GLU A 414 3.31 -2.60 22.98
N THR A 415 3.22 -1.29 23.14
CA THR A 415 2.69 -0.40 22.09
C THR A 415 3.82 0.35 21.40
N VAL A 416 3.69 0.55 20.10
CA VAL A 416 4.56 1.39 19.28
C VAL A 416 3.75 2.49 18.61
N GLU A 417 4.27 3.71 18.57
CA GLU A 417 3.66 4.84 17.88
C GLU A 417 4.43 5.16 16.60
N PHE A 418 3.70 5.19 15.47
CA PHE A 418 4.24 5.58 14.17
C PHE A 418 3.86 7.02 13.80
N GLY A 419 2.87 7.58 14.49
CA GLY A 419 2.40 8.95 14.33
C GLY A 419 1.56 9.22 13.08
N GLY A 420 0.87 10.36 13.07
CA GLY A 420 0.06 10.82 11.94
C GLY A 420 -0.98 9.79 11.48
N LEU A 421 -1.05 9.56 10.17
CA LEU A 421 -1.96 8.57 9.58
C LEU A 421 -1.53 7.11 9.81
N LEU A 422 -0.26 6.86 10.16
CA LEU A 422 0.24 5.52 10.43
C LEU A 422 -0.19 4.99 11.81
N GLY A 423 -0.63 5.88 12.70
CA GLY A 423 -1.23 5.56 13.99
C GLY A 423 -0.27 4.89 14.98
N TYR A 424 -0.78 3.88 15.67
CA TYR A 424 -0.04 3.10 16.67
C TYR A 424 -0.47 1.64 16.62
N ALA A 425 0.39 0.72 17.09
CA ALA A 425 0.06 -0.70 17.09
C ALA A 425 0.50 -1.39 18.38
N PRO A 426 -0.26 -2.39 18.86
CA PRO A 426 0.26 -3.38 19.78
C PRO A 426 1.24 -4.30 19.04
N VAL A 427 2.35 -4.67 19.69
CA VAL A 427 3.28 -5.68 19.18
C VAL A 427 2.62 -7.05 19.29
N MET A 428 2.32 -7.66 18.13
CA MET A 428 1.58 -8.92 18.03
C MET A 428 2.48 -10.13 18.27
N PRO A 429 1.97 -11.20 18.91
CA PRO A 429 2.72 -12.44 19.03
C PRO A 429 2.94 -13.09 17.66
N VAL A 430 4.12 -13.68 17.49
CA VAL A 430 4.52 -14.45 16.31
C VAL A 430 4.72 -15.90 16.71
N ASN A 431 4.39 -16.83 15.81
CA ASN A 431 4.62 -18.25 16.04
C ASN A 431 6.12 -18.52 16.27
N THR A 432 6.45 -19.21 17.34
CA THR A 432 7.84 -19.45 17.76
C THR A 432 8.50 -20.67 17.12
N PHE A 433 7.73 -21.50 16.39
CA PHE A 433 8.30 -22.63 15.67
C PHE A 433 9.06 -22.17 14.44
N ARG A 434 10.22 -22.80 14.21
CA ARG A 434 11.20 -22.35 13.21
C ARG A 434 10.92 -22.93 11.82
N CYS A 435 11.17 -22.11 10.80
CA CYS A 435 11.08 -22.50 9.39
C CYS A 435 12.43 -22.37 8.65
N ASP A 436 13.54 -22.36 9.37
CA ASP A 436 14.89 -22.12 8.80
C ASP A 436 15.23 -23.05 7.63
N ASP A 437 14.99 -24.34 7.78
CA ASP A 437 15.30 -25.32 6.73
C ASP A 437 14.44 -25.11 5.49
N PHE A 438 13.18 -24.71 5.66
CA PHE A 438 12.29 -24.37 4.55
C PHE A 438 12.80 -23.14 3.78
N ILE A 439 13.13 -22.06 4.46
CA ILE A 439 13.64 -20.84 3.84
C ILE A 439 15.02 -21.07 3.20
N ASN A 440 15.89 -21.81 3.86
CA ASN A 440 17.25 -22.06 3.37
C ASN A 440 17.32 -23.02 2.15
N ARG A 441 16.20 -23.63 1.72
CA ARG A 441 16.17 -24.38 0.46
C ARG A 441 16.42 -23.48 -0.74
N GLY A 442 15.97 -22.21 -0.68
CA GLY A 442 16.13 -21.25 -1.77
C GLY A 442 15.42 -21.67 -3.07
N GLY A 443 15.89 -21.14 -4.18
CA GLY A 443 15.38 -21.47 -5.51
C GLY A 443 13.99 -20.87 -5.77
N ARG A 444 13.06 -21.66 -6.30
CA ARG A 444 11.75 -21.18 -6.73
C ARG A 444 10.63 -22.14 -6.38
N ILE A 445 9.54 -21.62 -5.81
CA ILE A 445 8.25 -22.31 -5.81
C ILE A 445 7.59 -22.00 -7.15
N PRO A 446 7.28 -23.04 -7.97
CA PRO A 446 6.74 -22.83 -9.32
C PRO A 446 5.34 -22.22 -9.30
N ALA A 447 4.96 -21.58 -10.40
CA ALA A 447 3.61 -21.08 -10.59
C ALA A 447 2.57 -22.22 -10.48
N PRO A 448 1.37 -21.94 -9.94
CA PRO A 448 0.34 -22.97 -9.75
C PRO A 448 -0.22 -23.47 -11.08
N ILE A 449 -0.78 -24.66 -11.07
CA ILE A 449 -1.50 -25.23 -12.21
C ILE A 449 -2.83 -24.48 -12.36
N HIS A 450 -3.01 -23.75 -13.46
CA HIS A 450 -4.21 -22.96 -13.70
C HIS A 450 -5.44 -23.76 -14.16
N SER A 451 -5.23 -24.97 -14.67
CA SER A 451 -6.29 -25.86 -15.15
C SER A 451 -7.07 -26.57 -14.04
N PHE A 452 -6.49 -26.67 -12.86
CA PHE A 452 -7.15 -27.24 -11.67
C PHE A 452 -7.42 -26.12 -10.65
N LYS A 453 -8.65 -25.65 -10.63
CA LYS A 453 -9.15 -24.75 -9.58
C LYS A 453 -10.07 -25.57 -8.68
N ASN A 454 -9.53 -26.03 -7.59
CA ASN A 454 -10.32 -26.74 -6.58
C ASN A 454 -11.05 -25.75 -5.69
#